data_082f14814c24638fc6457717c3db45ba
#
_entry.id   082f14814c24638fc6457717c3db45ba
#
_cell.length_a   1.000
_cell.length_b   1.000
_cell.length_c   1.000
_cell.angle_alpha   90.00
_cell.angle_beta   90.00
_cell.angle_gamma   90.00
#
_symmetry.space_group_name_H-M   'P 1'
#
loop_
_entity.id
_entity.type
_entity.pdbx_description
1 polymer ?
#
loop_
_entity_poly.entity_id
_entity_poly.type
_entity_poly.pdbx_seq_one_letter_code
_entity_poly.pdbx_strand_id
1 'polypeptide(L)'
;MKTINFKYDDVAYTLCFTKRTVQQLETSGFNIQNIDGKMATSIPLLFAGAFKAKHPFVKQAKIDEIYAALTNKADLISALVDCYSETLEGLLAEPEEGKGNAVAWTTTE
;
A
#
# COMPACT_ATOMS: atom_id res chain seq x y z
N MET A 1 -0.06 11.31 4.98
CA MET A 1 0.08 9.99 4.36
C MET A 1 1.33 9.31 4.90
N LYS A 2 1.19 8.10 5.37
CA LYS A 2 2.29 7.34 5.97
C LYS A 2 3.16 6.72 4.88
N THR A 3 4.48 6.85 5.03
CA THR A 3 5.44 6.28 4.08
C THR A 3 6.51 5.50 4.84
N ILE A 4 7.16 4.58 4.13
CA ILE A 4 8.29 3.82 4.65
C ILE A 4 9.49 4.15 3.77
N ASN A 5 10.59 4.57 4.40
CA ASN A 5 11.77 5.03 3.67
C ASN A 5 12.99 4.22 4.06
N PHE A 6 13.82 3.86 3.08
CA PHE A 6 15.07 3.15 3.32
C PHE A 6 16.04 3.36 2.15
N LYS A 7 17.29 2.96 2.35
CA LYS A 7 18.30 2.96 1.29
C LYS A 7 18.78 1.54 1.04
N TYR A 8 18.97 1.21 -0.22
CA TYR A 8 19.56 -0.04 -0.66
C TYR A 8 20.53 0.26 -1.80
N ASP A 9 21.79 -0.19 -1.68
CA ASP A 9 22.86 0.10 -2.65
C ASP A 9 22.96 1.61 -2.97
N ASP A 10 22.92 2.44 -1.92
CA ASP A 10 22.98 3.91 -2.00
C ASP A 10 21.82 4.56 -2.75
N VAL A 11 20.78 3.81 -3.05
CA VAL A 11 19.56 4.34 -3.66
C VAL A 11 18.47 4.45 -2.61
N ALA A 12 17.85 5.62 -2.52
CA ALA A 12 16.74 5.85 -1.59
C ALA A 12 15.44 5.34 -2.20
N TYR A 13 14.69 4.57 -1.42
CA TYR A 13 13.38 4.06 -1.83
C TYR A 13 12.31 4.51 -0.85
N THR A 14 11.12 4.75 -1.36
CA THR A 14 9.95 5.10 -0.57
C THR A 14 8.81 4.15 -0.89
N LEU A 15 8.25 3.55 0.15
CA LEU A 15 7.09 2.66 0.03
C LEU A 15 5.86 3.39 0.53
N CYS A 16 4.77 3.29 -0.20
CA CYS A 16 3.48 3.85 0.21
C CYS A 16 2.37 3.19 -0.60
N PHE A 17 1.14 3.46 -0.21
CA PHE A 17 -0.02 3.01 -0.97
C PHE A 17 -0.80 4.20 -1.46
N THR A 18 -1.27 4.10 -2.71
CA THR A 18 -2.22 5.04 -3.27
C THR A 18 -3.52 4.29 -3.54
N LYS A 19 -4.59 5.02 -3.78
CA LYS A 19 -5.86 4.42 -4.18
C LYS A 19 -5.67 3.46 -5.35
N ARG A 20 -4.85 3.86 -6.33
CA ARG A 20 -4.58 3.04 -7.52
C ARG A 20 -3.85 1.75 -7.17
N THR A 21 -2.83 1.80 -6.31
CA THR A 21 -2.09 0.59 -5.94
C THR A 21 -2.95 -0.37 -5.11
N VAL A 22 -3.82 0.16 -4.26
CA VAL A 22 -4.78 -0.66 -3.52
C VAL A 22 -5.71 -1.39 -4.49
N GLN A 23 -6.25 -0.68 -5.48
CA GLN A 23 -7.11 -1.27 -6.50
C GLN A 23 -6.39 -2.37 -7.28
N GLN A 24 -5.14 -2.14 -7.65
CA GLN A 24 -4.33 -3.14 -8.36
C GLN A 24 -4.10 -4.39 -7.52
N LEU A 25 -3.85 -4.23 -6.22
CA LEU A 25 -3.68 -5.35 -5.32
C LEU A 25 -4.95 -6.19 -5.21
N GLU A 26 -6.09 -5.55 -5.04
CA GLU A 26 -7.36 -6.27 -4.97
C GLU A 26 -7.66 -7.02 -6.26
N THR A 27 -7.35 -6.42 -7.40
CA THR A 27 -7.50 -7.07 -8.70
C THR A 27 -6.61 -8.30 -8.82
N SER A 28 -5.44 -8.28 -8.18
CA SER A 28 -4.51 -9.43 -8.16
C SER A 28 -4.93 -10.52 -7.18
N GLY A 29 -5.99 -10.32 -6.43
CA GLY A 29 -6.48 -11.30 -5.46
C GLY A 29 -6.05 -11.04 -4.02
N PHE A 30 -5.38 -9.94 -3.75
CA PHE A 30 -4.98 -9.60 -2.39
C PHE A 30 -6.20 -9.22 -1.55
N ASN A 31 -6.24 -9.73 -0.31
CA ASN A 31 -7.27 -9.38 0.65
C ASN A 31 -6.61 -9.18 2.02
N ILE A 32 -6.65 -7.96 2.53
CA ILE A 32 -6.01 -7.61 3.80
C ILE A 32 -6.56 -8.42 4.98
N GLN A 33 -7.82 -8.82 4.91
CA GLN A 33 -8.44 -9.60 5.98
C GLN A 33 -7.96 -11.05 6.01
N ASN A 34 -7.44 -11.55 4.91
CA ASN A 34 -6.95 -12.93 4.78
C ASN A 34 -5.43 -13.04 4.86
N ILE A 35 -4.74 -11.96 5.21
CA ILE A 35 -3.28 -11.93 5.21
C ILE A 35 -2.68 -13.01 6.11
N ASP A 36 -3.27 -13.24 7.27
CA ASP A 36 -2.78 -14.24 8.23
C ASP A 36 -2.94 -15.67 7.71
N GLY A 37 -3.94 -15.92 6.89
CA GLY A 37 -4.19 -17.24 6.33
C GLY A 37 -3.42 -17.56 5.06
N LYS A 38 -2.85 -16.54 4.41
CA LYS A 38 -2.16 -16.68 3.13
C LYS A 38 -0.90 -15.82 3.09
N MET A 39 -0.08 -15.89 4.13
CA MET A 39 1.09 -15.03 4.27
C MET A 39 2.08 -15.18 3.12
N ALA A 40 2.35 -16.39 2.67
CA ALA A 40 3.33 -16.64 1.62
C ALA A 40 2.97 -15.96 0.29
N THR A 41 1.68 -15.77 0.02
CA THR A 41 1.19 -15.09 -1.18
C THR A 41 0.97 -13.61 -0.92
N SER A 42 0.40 -13.27 0.23
CA SER A 42 -0.06 -11.91 0.54
C SER A 42 1.10 -10.95 0.84
N ILE A 43 2.10 -11.39 1.60
CA ILE A 43 3.22 -10.52 1.98
C ILE A 43 4.03 -10.05 0.76
N PRO A 44 4.44 -10.92 -0.17
CA PRO A 44 5.11 -10.45 -1.38
C PRO A 44 4.27 -9.48 -2.21
N LEU A 45 2.97 -9.72 -2.32
CA LEU A 45 2.07 -8.81 -3.05
C LEU A 45 1.99 -7.46 -2.37
N LEU A 46 1.85 -7.44 -1.05
CA LEU A 46 1.75 -6.21 -0.27
C LEU A 46 3.03 -5.37 -0.42
N PHE A 47 4.19 -5.99 -0.28
CA PHE A 47 5.46 -5.31 -0.41
C PHE A 47 5.66 -4.76 -1.83
N ALA A 48 5.42 -5.58 -2.84
CA ALA A 48 5.57 -5.16 -4.24
C ALA A 48 4.61 -4.03 -4.58
N GLY A 49 3.37 -4.08 -4.10
CA GLY A 49 2.39 -3.03 -4.33
C GLY A 49 2.84 -1.69 -3.75
N ALA A 50 3.33 -1.71 -2.51
CA ALA A 50 3.85 -0.52 -1.85
C ALA A 50 5.07 0.04 -2.57
N PHE A 51 5.93 -0.84 -3.07
CA PHE A 51 7.15 -0.46 -3.78
C PHE A 51 6.82 0.23 -5.10
N LYS A 52 5.89 -0.32 -5.85
CA LYS A 52 5.55 0.17 -7.20
C LYS A 52 4.82 1.50 -7.20
N ALA A 53 4.27 1.95 -6.06
CA ALA A 53 3.59 3.24 -6.00
C ALA A 53 4.52 4.40 -6.38
N LYS A 54 5.78 4.34 -5.94
CA LYS A 54 6.77 5.37 -6.25
C LYS A 54 7.86 4.90 -7.22
N HIS A 55 8.00 3.58 -7.40
CA HIS A 55 9.05 3.00 -8.23
C HIS A 55 8.46 1.97 -9.19
N PRO A 56 7.59 2.40 -10.13
CA PRO A 56 6.84 1.45 -10.98
C PRO A 56 7.71 0.71 -11.99
N PHE A 57 8.93 1.17 -12.24
CA PHE A 57 9.81 0.57 -13.24
C PHE A 57 10.82 -0.40 -12.66
N VAL A 58 10.83 -0.60 -11.34
CA VAL A 58 11.73 -1.56 -10.70
C VAL A 58 11.20 -2.97 -10.95
N LYS A 59 12.08 -3.86 -11.40
CA LYS A 59 11.70 -5.24 -11.73
C LYS A 59 11.41 -6.06 -10.48
N GLN A 60 10.53 -7.04 -10.61
CA GLN A 60 10.14 -7.89 -9.49
C GLN A 60 11.34 -8.59 -8.85
N ALA A 61 12.30 -9.05 -9.66
CA ALA A 61 13.52 -9.69 -9.12
C ALA A 61 14.28 -8.77 -8.18
N LYS A 62 14.35 -7.48 -8.51
CA LYS A 62 15.01 -6.48 -7.67
C LYS A 62 14.21 -6.23 -6.39
N ILE A 63 12.90 -6.16 -6.49
CA ILE A 63 12.02 -5.99 -5.34
C ILE A 63 12.20 -7.16 -4.37
N ASP A 64 12.25 -8.39 -4.87
CA ASP A 64 12.45 -9.59 -4.05
C ASP A 64 13.82 -9.58 -3.37
N GLU A 65 14.86 -9.16 -4.10
CA GLU A 65 16.21 -9.03 -3.56
C GLU A 65 16.24 -8.03 -2.40
N ILE A 66 15.63 -6.89 -2.57
CA ILE A 66 15.57 -5.84 -1.56
C ILE A 66 14.82 -6.34 -0.33
N TYR A 67 13.68 -7.00 -0.53
CA TYR A 67 12.90 -7.55 0.60
C TYR A 67 13.74 -8.53 1.41
N ALA A 68 14.49 -9.41 0.74
CA ALA A 68 15.33 -10.39 1.42
C ALA A 68 16.43 -9.72 2.25
N ALA A 69 16.91 -8.56 1.82
CA ALA A 69 17.98 -7.83 2.51
C ALA A 69 17.48 -6.98 3.69
N LEU A 70 16.19 -6.66 3.72
CA LEU A 70 15.64 -5.82 4.79
C LEU A 70 15.61 -6.56 6.12
N THR A 71 15.90 -5.84 7.21
CA THR A 71 15.86 -6.36 8.56
C THR A 71 14.53 -5.99 9.22
N ASN A 72 14.25 -6.61 10.36
CA ASN A 72 13.06 -6.29 11.17
C ASN A 72 11.77 -6.44 10.37
N LYS A 73 11.64 -7.56 9.67
CA LYS A 73 10.52 -7.79 8.75
C LYS A 73 9.16 -7.79 9.43
N ALA A 74 9.08 -8.23 10.68
CA ALA A 74 7.80 -8.22 11.40
C ALA A 74 7.25 -6.80 11.56
N ASP A 75 8.10 -5.85 11.94
CA ASP A 75 7.70 -4.44 12.06
C ASP A 75 7.45 -3.83 10.68
N LEU A 76 8.22 -4.24 9.69
CA LEU A 76 8.00 -3.79 8.31
C LEU A 76 6.60 -4.18 7.82
N ILE A 77 6.20 -5.41 8.04
CA ILE A 77 4.87 -5.89 7.64
C ILE A 77 3.78 -5.12 8.39
N SER A 78 3.94 -4.90 9.70
CA SER A 78 3.00 -4.07 10.47
C SER A 78 2.88 -2.67 9.88
N ALA A 79 4.01 -2.05 9.53
CA ALA A 79 3.99 -0.72 8.92
C ALA A 79 3.32 -0.72 7.56
N LEU A 80 3.53 -1.75 6.75
CA LEU A 80 2.86 -1.89 5.45
C LEU A 80 1.35 -2.04 5.61
N VAL A 81 0.91 -2.84 6.57
CA VAL A 81 -0.52 -3.01 6.85
C VAL A 81 -1.12 -1.69 7.29
N ASP A 82 -0.43 -0.93 8.14
CA ASP A 82 -0.91 0.38 8.58
C ASP A 82 -1.05 1.35 7.42
N CYS A 83 -0.06 1.38 6.51
CA CYS A 83 -0.12 2.24 5.32
C CYS A 83 -1.30 1.86 4.41
N TYR A 84 -1.52 0.57 4.22
CA TYR A 84 -2.64 0.07 3.43
C TYR A 84 -3.98 0.47 4.05
N SER A 85 -4.13 0.25 5.35
CA SER A 85 -5.35 0.57 6.08
C SER A 85 -5.65 2.06 6.06
N GLU A 86 -4.64 2.90 6.21
CA GLU A 86 -4.78 4.35 6.13
C GLU A 86 -5.32 4.78 4.78
N THR A 87 -4.84 4.17 3.69
CA THR A 87 -5.34 4.45 2.34
C THR A 87 -6.80 4.04 2.19
N LEU A 88 -7.19 2.89 2.75
CA LEU A 88 -8.58 2.44 2.74
C LEU A 88 -9.48 3.41 3.51
N GLU A 89 -9.04 3.86 4.67
CA GLU A 89 -9.79 4.84 5.47
C GLU A 89 -10.00 6.14 4.70
N GLY A 90 -9.00 6.55 3.91
CA GLY A 90 -9.10 7.72 3.06
C GLY A 90 -10.22 7.66 2.05
N LEU A 91 -10.62 6.47 1.62
CA LEU A 91 -11.73 6.31 0.67
C LEU A 91 -13.09 6.63 1.31
N LEU A 92 -13.17 6.56 2.62
CA LEU A 92 -14.39 6.85 3.37
C LEU A 92 -14.39 8.25 3.98
N ALA A 93 -13.30 9.02 3.78
CA ALA A 93 -13.17 10.36 4.36
C ALA A 93 -14.16 11.32 3.73
N GLU A 94 -14.78 12.14 4.58
CA GLU A 94 -15.69 13.18 4.13
C GLU A 94 -14.88 14.41 3.67
N PRO A 95 -15.37 15.14 2.65
CA PRO A 95 -14.70 16.38 2.26
C PRO A 95 -14.81 17.41 3.38
N GLU A 96 -13.80 18.26 3.51
CA GLU A 96 -13.80 19.31 4.51
C GLU A 96 -14.86 20.37 4.21
N GLU A 97 -15.56 20.83 5.27
CA GLU A 97 -16.50 21.92 5.14
C GLU A 97 -15.81 23.20 4.70
N GLY A 98 -16.50 23.96 3.87
CA GLY A 98 -16.03 25.27 3.41
C GLY A 98 -15.06 25.23 2.26
N LYS A 99 -14.70 24.07 1.77
CA LYS A 99 -13.80 23.96 0.61
C LYS A 99 -14.54 23.91 -0.73
N GLY A 100 -15.86 23.93 -0.71
CA GLY A 100 -16.67 23.97 -1.93
C GLY A 100 -16.67 22.70 -2.74
N ASN A 101 -16.03 21.63 -2.25
CA ASN A 101 -15.92 20.36 -2.96
C ASN A 101 -16.94 19.32 -2.51
N ALA A 102 -17.68 19.62 -1.46
CA ALA A 102 -18.66 18.67 -0.94
C ALA A 102 -19.86 18.59 -1.87
N VAL A 103 -20.21 17.39 -2.30
CA VAL A 103 -21.36 17.13 -3.16
C VAL A 103 -22.28 16.17 -2.45
N ALA A 104 -23.50 16.59 -2.22
CA ALA A 104 -24.52 15.75 -1.59
C ALA A 104 -25.16 14.85 -2.65
N TRP A 105 -25.52 13.66 -2.23
CA TRP A 105 -26.20 12.72 -3.10
C TRP A 105 -27.40 12.11 -2.37
N THR A 106 -28.36 11.63 -3.12
CA THR A 106 -29.52 10.94 -2.56
C THR A 106 -29.84 9.72 -3.43
N THR A 107 -30.55 8.76 -2.81
CA THR A 107 -31.10 7.64 -3.57
C THR A 107 -32.55 7.91 -3.90
N THR A 108 -32.98 7.48 -5.09
CA THR A 108 -34.36 7.57 -5.53
C THR A 108 -34.87 6.17 -5.83
N GLU A 109 -35.99 5.83 -5.26
CA GLU A 109 -36.62 4.54 -5.47
C GLU A 109 -37.73 4.63 -6.52
#